data_c8599c7fb7a29a1386721f6e0359166a
#
_entry.id   c8599c7fb7a29a1386721f6e0359166a
#
_cell.length_a   1.000
_cell.length_b   1.000
_cell.length_c   1.000
_cell.angle_alpha   90.00
_cell.angle_beta   90.00
_cell.angle_gamma   90.00
#
_symmetry.space_group_name_H-M   'P 1'
#
loop_
_entity.id
_entity.type
_entity.pdbx_description
1 polymer ?
#
loop_
_entity_poly.entity_id
_entity_poly.type
_entity_poly.pdbx_seq_one_letter_code
_entity_poly.pdbx_strand_id
1 'polypeptide(L)'
;MFKRCICGEAMALGLRQVLYSKTVGISGVPVYACGQCSRSEVYPGVKSDLSRLLSELGPKPLPREIRFDELHEWARMLSQASSASLPLSGARIVQLTEERTNELLDLLLIASSLDDTAWKRELEGRLSQLNGQYIT
;
A
#
# COMPACT_ATOMS: atom_id res chain seq x y z
N MET A 1 -12.06 8.11 0.26
CA MET A 1 -12.44 6.72 0.40
C MET A 1 -12.66 6.38 1.86
N PHE A 2 -13.80 5.78 2.16
CA PHE A 2 -14.22 5.61 3.55
C PHE A 2 -14.77 4.22 3.80
N LYS A 3 -14.55 3.76 5.02
CA LYS A 3 -15.15 2.56 5.57
C LYS A 3 -15.92 2.97 6.83
N ARG A 4 -17.05 2.32 7.13
CA ARG A 4 -17.81 2.65 8.33
C ARG A 4 -17.17 2.02 9.56
N CYS A 5 -16.91 2.83 10.58
CA CYS A 5 -16.44 2.36 11.88
C CYS A 5 -17.62 1.78 12.69
N ILE A 6 -17.33 0.88 13.61
CA ILE A 6 -18.38 0.32 14.48
C ILE A 6 -19.00 1.37 15.40
N CYS A 7 -18.36 2.51 15.61
CA CYS A 7 -18.95 3.63 16.34
C CYS A 7 -19.97 4.43 15.52
N GLY A 8 -20.15 4.09 14.24
CA GLY A 8 -21.10 4.74 13.34
C GLY A 8 -20.50 5.79 12.43
N GLU A 9 -19.30 6.27 12.72
CA GLU A 9 -18.63 7.29 11.92
C GLU A 9 -17.83 6.70 10.77
N ALA A 10 -17.49 7.52 9.79
CA ALA A 10 -16.68 7.07 8.66
C ALA A 10 -15.20 7.02 9.03
N MET A 11 -14.53 5.96 8.58
CA MET A 11 -13.07 5.83 8.68
C MET A 11 -12.45 6.27 7.35
N ALA A 12 -11.41 7.10 7.43
CA ALA A 12 -10.70 7.57 6.25
C ALA A 12 -9.43 6.76 6.03
N LEU A 13 -9.10 6.49 4.76
CA LEU A 13 -7.86 5.85 4.39
C LEU A 13 -6.71 6.86 4.44
N GLY A 14 -5.63 6.48 5.09
CA GLY A 14 -4.41 7.28 5.16
C GLY A 14 -3.20 6.40 5.32
N LEU A 15 -2.02 7.03 5.34
CA LEU A 15 -0.76 6.34 5.57
C LEU A 15 -0.31 6.59 6.99
N ARG A 16 0.09 5.54 7.69
CA ARG A 16 0.49 5.63 9.09
C ARG A 16 1.74 4.82 9.36
N GLN A 17 2.39 5.12 10.47
CA GLN A 17 3.47 4.31 10.99
C GLN A 17 2.89 3.22 11.90
N VAL A 18 3.37 2.00 11.72
CA VAL A 18 3.02 0.85 12.55
C VAL A 18 4.27 0.44 13.31
N LEU A 19 4.14 0.17 14.60
CA LEU A 19 5.24 -0.32 15.42
C LEU A 19 5.14 -1.84 15.56
N TYR A 20 6.23 -2.54 15.25
CA TYR A 20 6.32 -3.98 15.41
C TYR A 20 7.35 -4.31 16.48
N SER A 21 6.95 -5.12 17.46
CA SER A 21 7.82 -5.57 18.56
C SER A 21 8.47 -4.41 19.33
N LYS A 22 7.89 -3.22 19.28
CA LYS A 22 8.37 -1.99 19.92
C LYS A 22 9.73 -1.49 19.40
N THR A 23 10.34 -2.18 18.46
CA THR A 23 11.69 -1.85 17.97
C THR A 23 11.74 -1.48 16.50
N VAL A 24 10.75 -1.92 15.71
CA VAL A 24 10.72 -1.64 14.27
C VAL A 24 9.58 -0.68 13.97
N GLY A 25 9.91 0.46 13.38
CA GLY A 25 8.92 1.40 12.84
C GLY A 25 8.70 1.13 11.37
N ILE A 26 7.45 0.88 10.98
CA ILE A 26 7.08 0.64 9.58
C ILE A 26 6.19 1.80 9.15
N SER A 27 6.72 2.69 8.32
CA SER A 27 6.00 3.87 7.84
C SER A 27 5.37 3.62 6.48
N GLY A 28 4.42 4.48 6.10
CA GLY A 28 3.77 4.40 4.80
C GLY A 28 2.81 3.22 4.66
N VAL A 29 2.23 2.76 5.77
CA VAL A 29 1.26 1.65 5.77
C VAL A 29 -0.13 2.20 5.56
N PRO A 30 -0.89 1.74 4.54
CA PRO A 30 -2.28 2.15 4.36
C PRO A 30 -3.16 1.63 5.50
N VAL A 31 -3.82 2.54 6.20
CA VAL A 31 -4.73 2.21 7.29
C VAL A 31 -6.01 3.03 7.20
N TYR A 32 -7.10 2.42 7.65
CA TYR A 32 -8.33 3.14 7.93
C TYR A 32 -8.28 3.68 9.36
N ALA A 33 -8.60 4.94 9.53
CA ALA A 33 -8.61 5.58 10.86
C ALA A 33 -9.91 6.33 11.07
N CYS A 34 -10.50 6.18 12.25
CA CYS A 34 -11.69 6.91 12.66
C CYS A 34 -11.29 8.16 13.44
N GLY A 35 -11.79 9.32 13.02
CA GLY A 35 -11.51 10.58 13.69
C GLY A 35 -12.25 10.76 15.02
N GLN A 36 -13.30 9.97 15.27
CA GLN A 36 -14.13 10.12 16.47
C GLN A 36 -13.68 9.22 17.62
N CYS A 37 -13.47 7.91 17.36
CA CYS A 37 -13.14 6.95 18.41
C CYS A 37 -11.69 6.50 18.40
N SER A 38 -10.87 7.08 17.56
CA SER A 38 -9.43 6.77 17.42
C SER A 38 -9.13 5.33 17.02
N ARG A 39 -10.10 4.58 16.54
CA ARG A 39 -9.86 3.24 16.02
C ARG A 39 -9.15 3.31 14.70
N SER A 40 -8.26 2.35 14.47
CA SER A 40 -7.59 2.21 13.19
C SER A 40 -7.42 0.74 12.87
N GLU A 41 -7.35 0.43 11.57
CA GLU A 41 -7.06 -0.92 11.10
C GLU A 41 -6.28 -0.84 9.80
N VAL A 42 -5.39 -1.80 9.61
CA VAL A 42 -4.62 -1.90 8.38
C VAL A 42 -5.59 -2.20 7.22
N TYR A 43 -5.36 -1.54 6.09
CA TYR A 43 -6.17 -1.79 4.89
C TYR A 43 -6.09 -3.27 4.52
N PRO A 44 -7.24 -3.95 4.33
CA PRO A 44 -7.24 -5.40 4.09
C PRO A 44 -6.41 -5.85 2.90
N GLY A 45 -6.32 -5.04 1.84
CA GLY A 45 -5.58 -5.39 0.64
C GLY A 45 -4.07 -5.47 0.81
N VAL A 46 -3.51 -4.91 1.90
CA VAL A 46 -2.07 -4.97 2.17
C VAL A 46 -1.73 -5.86 3.36
N LYS A 47 -2.73 -6.42 4.04
CA LYS A 47 -2.49 -7.23 5.25
C LYS A 47 -1.57 -8.41 5.02
N SER A 48 -1.76 -9.14 3.92
CA SER A 48 -0.95 -10.32 3.64
C SER A 48 0.51 -9.95 3.38
N ASP A 49 0.75 -8.87 2.63
CA ASP A 49 2.10 -8.41 2.35
C ASP A 49 2.78 -7.88 3.60
N LEU A 50 2.05 -7.14 4.44
CA LEU A 50 2.56 -6.67 5.72
C LEU A 50 2.88 -7.84 6.65
N SER A 51 1.99 -8.83 6.73
CA SER A 51 2.21 -10.02 7.56
C SER A 51 3.44 -10.81 7.11
N ARG A 52 3.68 -10.89 5.81
CA ARG A 52 4.87 -11.53 5.26
C ARG A 52 6.12 -10.78 5.69
N LEU A 53 6.11 -9.46 5.62
CA LEU A 53 7.22 -8.63 6.08
C LEU A 53 7.52 -8.87 7.56
N LEU A 54 6.48 -8.90 8.39
CA LEU A 54 6.64 -9.15 9.83
C LEU A 54 7.21 -10.55 10.10
N SER A 55 6.79 -11.55 9.32
CA SER A 55 7.32 -12.91 9.44
C SER A 55 8.81 -12.96 9.10
N GLU A 56 9.23 -12.22 8.09
CA GLU A 56 10.64 -12.13 7.69
C GLU A 56 11.51 -11.46 8.76
N LEU A 57 10.94 -10.50 9.50
CA LEU A 57 11.65 -9.84 10.59
C LEU A 57 11.86 -10.73 11.82
N GLY A 58 10.97 -11.70 12.03
CA GLY A 58 11.02 -12.61 13.16
C GLY A 58 10.52 -12.01 14.47
N PRO A 59 10.53 -12.81 15.57
CA PRO A 59 9.92 -12.39 16.84
C PRO A 59 10.73 -11.37 17.64
N LYS A 60 12.03 -11.26 17.39
CA LYS A 60 12.93 -10.31 18.10
C LYS A 60 13.81 -9.58 17.09
N PRO A 61 13.22 -8.71 16.26
CA PRO A 61 13.99 -7.98 15.25
C PRO A 61 14.88 -6.93 15.89
N LEU A 62 15.99 -6.62 15.22
CA LEU A 62 16.83 -5.49 15.60
C LEU A 62 16.09 -4.19 15.32
N PRO A 63 16.32 -3.13 16.13
CA PRO A 63 15.70 -1.83 15.90
C PRO A 63 16.02 -1.29 14.49
N ARG A 64 14.98 -0.89 13.75
CA ARG A 64 15.17 -0.31 12.43
C ARG A 64 13.90 0.41 11.97
N GLU A 65 14.07 1.24 10.95
CA GLU A 65 12.97 1.89 10.27
C GLU A 65 12.81 1.26 8.88
N ILE A 66 11.56 0.95 8.52
CA ILE A 66 11.23 0.37 7.22
C ILE A 66 10.15 1.24 6.59
N ARG A 67 10.26 1.47 5.29
CA ARG A 67 9.25 2.19 4.54
C ARG A 67 8.46 1.20 3.69
N PHE A 68 7.25 0.90 4.13
CA PHE A 68 6.36 -0.01 3.43
C PHE A 68 5.97 0.53 2.04
N ASP A 69 5.85 1.83 1.91
CA ASP A 69 5.55 2.49 0.65
C ASP A 69 6.68 2.36 -0.40
N GLU A 70 7.88 1.97 0.01
CA GLU A 70 8.95 1.64 -0.91
C GLU A 70 8.92 0.16 -1.34
N LEU A 71 8.24 -0.68 -0.57
CA LEU A 71 8.18 -2.13 -0.79
C LEU A 71 6.88 -2.58 -1.47
N HIS A 72 5.85 -1.75 -1.45
CA HIS A 72 4.54 -2.11 -1.97
C HIS A 72 4.06 -1.06 -2.98
N GLU A 73 3.75 -1.49 -4.19
CA GLU A 73 3.42 -0.59 -5.29
C GLU A 73 2.21 0.29 -5.02
N TRP A 74 1.15 -0.30 -4.46
CA TRP A 74 -0.07 0.47 -4.16
C TRP A 74 0.16 1.48 -3.03
N ALA A 75 0.91 1.09 -2.00
CA ALA A 75 1.27 2.00 -0.92
C ALA A 75 2.14 3.15 -1.43
N ARG A 76 3.06 2.88 -2.35
CA ARG A 76 3.87 3.91 -2.99
C ARG A 76 3.01 4.91 -3.76
N MET A 77 2.04 4.40 -4.51
CA MET A 77 1.12 5.25 -5.26
C MET A 77 0.32 6.17 -4.32
N LEU A 78 -0.19 5.62 -3.21
CA LEU A 78 -0.91 6.41 -2.21
C LEU A 78 0.00 7.47 -1.57
N SER A 79 1.25 7.12 -1.28
CA SER A 79 2.23 8.05 -0.71
C SER A 79 2.48 9.22 -1.65
N GLN A 80 2.64 8.95 -2.94
CA GLN A 80 2.85 9.98 -3.95
C GLN A 80 1.61 10.87 -4.10
N ALA A 81 0.43 10.29 -4.06
CA ALA A 81 -0.82 11.03 -4.14
C ALA A 81 -1.05 11.91 -2.91
N SER A 82 -0.65 11.44 -1.72
CA SER A 82 -0.79 12.18 -0.46
C SER A 82 0.12 13.39 -0.38
N SER A 83 1.26 13.39 -1.09
CA SER A 83 2.15 14.54 -1.11
C SER A 83 1.62 15.69 -1.98
N ALA A 84 0.64 15.44 -2.85
CA ALA A 84 -0.10 16.50 -3.51
C ALA A 84 -1.08 17.09 -2.50
N SER A 85 -1.37 18.38 -2.57
CA SER A 85 -2.23 19.08 -1.59
C SER A 85 -3.70 18.68 -1.61
N LEU A 86 -4.06 17.66 -2.37
CA LEU A 86 -5.44 17.22 -2.53
C LEU A 86 -5.73 16.02 -1.62
N PRO A 87 -6.92 15.99 -0.98
CA PRO A 87 -7.30 14.83 -0.18
C PRO A 87 -7.49 13.60 -1.06
N LEU A 88 -7.20 12.43 -0.48
CA LEU A 88 -7.39 11.15 -1.16
C LEU A 88 -8.89 10.83 -1.24
N SER A 89 -9.47 10.90 -2.43
CA SER A 89 -10.83 10.45 -2.69
C SER A 89 -10.80 9.08 -3.36
N GLY A 90 -11.90 8.33 -3.24
CA GLY A 90 -12.01 7.03 -3.91
C GLY A 90 -11.82 7.14 -5.41
N ALA A 91 -12.45 8.15 -6.04
CA ALA A 91 -12.32 8.37 -7.48
C ALA A 91 -10.87 8.67 -7.89
N ARG A 92 -10.17 9.47 -7.10
CA ARG A 92 -8.77 9.80 -7.39
C ARG A 92 -7.87 8.57 -7.26
N ILE A 93 -8.09 7.75 -6.25
CA ILE A 93 -7.33 6.52 -6.05
C ILE A 93 -7.56 5.54 -7.21
N VAL A 94 -8.79 5.36 -7.64
CA VAL A 94 -9.11 4.52 -8.82
C VAL A 94 -8.38 5.03 -10.06
N GLN A 95 -8.44 6.33 -10.32
CA GLN A 95 -7.77 6.94 -11.46
C GLN A 95 -6.26 6.70 -11.42
N LEU A 96 -5.63 6.95 -10.27
CA LEU A 96 -4.18 6.75 -10.12
C LEU A 96 -3.79 5.29 -10.27
N THR A 97 -4.63 4.37 -9.76
CA THR A 97 -4.40 2.94 -9.90
C THR A 97 -4.43 2.51 -11.36
N GLU A 98 -5.39 3.01 -12.13
CA GLU A 98 -5.49 2.74 -13.56
C GLU A 98 -4.30 3.29 -14.33
N GLU A 99 -3.91 4.53 -14.06
CA GLU A 99 -2.74 5.15 -14.68
C GLU A 99 -1.47 4.35 -14.40
N ARG A 100 -1.27 3.96 -13.14
CA ARG A 100 -0.07 3.20 -12.76
C ARG A 100 -0.08 1.80 -13.36
N THR A 101 -1.24 1.15 -13.42
CA THR A 101 -1.39 -0.16 -14.06
C THR A 101 -0.98 -0.07 -15.53
N ASN A 102 -1.46 0.96 -16.24
CA ASN A 102 -1.11 1.13 -17.65
C ASN A 102 0.38 1.37 -17.85
N GLU A 103 1.01 2.17 -16.98
CA GLU A 103 2.47 2.39 -17.03
C GLU A 103 3.24 1.08 -16.86
N LEU A 104 2.84 0.25 -15.90
CA LEU A 104 3.49 -1.04 -15.65
C LEU A 104 3.27 -2.03 -16.80
N LEU A 105 2.08 -2.02 -17.41
CA LEU A 105 1.80 -2.86 -18.60
C LEU A 105 2.68 -2.45 -19.78
N ASP A 106 2.87 -1.15 -20.00
CA ASP A 106 3.76 -0.67 -21.06
C ASP A 106 5.21 -1.12 -20.81
N LEU A 107 5.68 -1.03 -19.56
CA LEU A 107 7.02 -1.52 -19.20
C LEU A 107 7.12 -3.04 -19.39
N LEU A 108 6.05 -3.77 -19.08
CA LEU A 108 6.01 -5.22 -19.26
C LEU A 108 6.15 -5.62 -20.73
N LEU A 109 5.54 -4.87 -21.65
CA LEU A 109 5.71 -5.08 -23.07
C LEU A 109 7.17 -4.91 -23.49
N ILE A 110 7.84 -3.88 -22.95
CA ILE A 110 9.26 -3.64 -23.22
C ILE A 110 10.11 -4.79 -22.67
N ALA A 111 9.88 -5.19 -21.42
CA ALA A 111 10.61 -6.30 -20.81
C ALA A 111 10.44 -7.60 -21.59
N SER A 112 9.22 -7.86 -22.08
CA SER A 112 8.93 -9.03 -22.91
C SER A 112 9.67 -8.98 -24.26
N SER A 113 9.74 -7.80 -24.89
CA SER A 113 10.43 -7.64 -26.16
C SER A 113 11.96 -7.77 -26.04
N LEU A 114 12.49 -7.49 -24.83
CA LEU A 114 13.91 -7.64 -24.53
C LEU A 114 14.26 -9.03 -23.97
N ASP A 115 13.28 -9.92 -23.83
CA ASP A 115 13.44 -11.23 -23.19
C ASP A 115 14.06 -11.14 -21.79
N ASP A 116 13.80 -10.04 -21.07
CA ASP A 116 14.31 -9.84 -19.73
C ASP A 116 13.36 -10.48 -18.70
N THR A 117 13.61 -11.75 -18.44
CA THR A 117 12.75 -12.56 -17.56
C THR A 117 12.72 -12.03 -16.12
N ALA A 118 13.85 -11.58 -15.60
CA ALA A 118 13.93 -11.06 -14.25
C ALA A 118 13.10 -9.78 -14.10
N TRP A 119 13.25 -8.84 -15.03
CA TRP A 119 12.48 -7.60 -15.02
C TRP A 119 11.00 -7.88 -15.23
N LYS A 120 10.67 -8.80 -16.13
CA LYS A 120 9.28 -9.21 -16.37
C LYS A 120 8.61 -9.71 -15.09
N ARG A 121 9.30 -10.56 -14.32
CA ARG A 121 8.78 -11.09 -13.05
C ARG A 121 8.59 -9.99 -12.01
N GLU A 122 9.52 -9.05 -11.94
CA GLU A 122 9.41 -7.90 -11.03
C GLU A 122 8.16 -7.08 -11.36
N LEU A 123 7.95 -6.77 -12.64
CA LEU A 123 6.80 -6.00 -13.10
C LEU A 123 5.49 -6.74 -12.85
N GLU A 124 5.45 -8.05 -13.08
CA GLU A 124 4.27 -8.87 -12.81
C GLU A 124 3.93 -8.85 -11.31
N GLY A 125 4.94 -8.90 -10.44
CA GLY A 125 4.75 -8.78 -8.99
C GLY A 125 4.17 -7.43 -8.59
N ARG A 126 4.68 -6.36 -9.17
CA ARG A 126 4.17 -5.00 -8.91
C ARG A 126 2.74 -4.85 -9.40
N LEU A 127 2.41 -5.41 -10.56
CA LEU A 127 1.04 -5.43 -11.08
C LEU A 127 0.10 -6.19 -10.14
N SER A 128 0.53 -7.32 -9.59
CA SER A 128 -0.31 -8.09 -8.68
C SER A 128 -0.61 -7.33 -7.38
N GLN A 129 0.28 -6.45 -6.95
CA GLN A 129 0.05 -5.59 -5.79
C GLN A 129 -0.99 -4.51 -6.06
N LEU A 130 -1.20 -4.12 -7.31
CA LEU A 130 -2.24 -3.18 -7.71
C LEU A 130 -3.57 -3.86 -7.99
N ASN A 131 -3.54 -5.09 -8.51
CA ASN A 131 -4.75 -5.86 -8.79
C ASN A 131 -5.45 -6.23 -7.50
N GLY A 132 -6.78 -6.12 -7.48
CA GLY A 132 -7.57 -6.45 -6.31
C GLY A 132 -7.66 -5.32 -5.28
N GLN A 133 -7.00 -4.20 -5.51
CA GLN A 133 -7.12 -3.01 -4.66
C GLN A 133 -8.35 -2.22 -5.10
N TYR A 134 -9.49 -2.91 -5.12
CA TYR A 134 -10.75 -2.31 -5.53
C TYR A 134 -11.39 -1.57 -4.39
N ILE A 135 -11.69 -0.34 -4.68
CA ILE A 135 -12.30 0.58 -3.74
C ILE A 135 -13.75 0.73 -4.18
N THR A 136 -14.60 0.01 -3.51
CA THR A 136 -16.05 0.11 -3.70
C THR A 136 -16.66 0.97 -2.63
#